data_81ec95e055977a78325a5da7872e46db
#
_entry.id   81ec95e055977a78325a5da7872e46db
#
_cell.length_a   1.000
_cell.length_b   1.000
_cell.length_c   1.000
_cell.angle_alpha   90.00
_cell.angle_beta   90.00
_cell.angle_gamma   90.00
#
_symmetry.space_group_name_H-M   'P 1'
#
loop_
_entity.id
_entity.type
_entity.pdbx_description
1 polymer ?
#
loop_
_entity_poly.entity_id
_entity_poly.type
_entity_poly.pdbx_seq_one_letter_code
_entity_poly.pdbx_strand_id
1 'polypeptide(L)'
;MADTHPHSWAQLPWLGFDTETTGVNPHRDRLVSAALVLRSEGASGSPDSDTITTWLADPGVDIPDTAAQIHGITTQYVRSHGRPIEEVLDEVASALTAHMAQGYPVVAFNGSYDLTLLEEELRRHSLPTLSDRLGTPEPAPIIDPLVLDRHLERFRKGKKQLSLMAAAYGVPVSENAHT
;
A
#
# COMPACT_ATOMS: atom_id res chain seq x y z
N MET A 1 18.93 31.41 14.43
CA MET A 1 17.64 31.43 13.73
C MET A 1 17.44 30.02 13.22
N ALA A 2 16.50 29.28 13.80
CA ALA A 2 16.18 27.94 13.30
C ALA A 2 15.55 28.09 11.92
N ASP A 3 16.06 27.31 10.97
CA ASP A 3 15.61 27.27 9.59
C ASP A 3 14.17 26.74 9.58
N THR A 4 13.20 27.61 9.42
CA THR A 4 11.76 27.29 9.45
C THR A 4 11.22 26.92 8.07
N HIS A 5 12.06 26.40 7.18
CA HIS A 5 11.54 25.78 5.97
C HIS A 5 10.86 24.46 6.37
N PRO A 6 9.56 24.30 6.10
CA PRO A 6 8.91 23.03 6.34
C PRO A 6 9.69 21.99 5.53
N HIS A 7 10.14 20.93 6.21
CA HIS A 7 10.84 19.83 5.55
C HIS A 7 9.99 19.38 4.35
N SER A 8 10.61 19.36 3.18
CA SER A 8 9.94 18.83 1.99
C SER A 8 9.48 17.39 2.29
N TRP A 9 8.26 17.04 1.92
CA TRP A 9 7.76 15.66 2.02
C TRP A 9 8.76 14.63 1.46
N ALA A 10 9.59 15.04 0.49
CA ALA A 10 10.65 14.22 -0.10
C ALA A 10 11.76 13.86 0.90
N GLN A 11 11.91 14.60 2.00
CA GLN A 11 12.93 14.35 3.02
C GLN A 11 12.37 13.62 4.25
N LEU A 12 11.07 13.46 4.33
CA LEU A 12 10.42 12.72 5.41
C LEU A 12 10.54 11.21 5.18
N PRO A 13 10.45 10.39 6.23
CA PRO A 13 10.30 8.95 6.06
C PRO A 13 9.09 8.62 5.18
N TRP A 14 9.27 7.68 4.24
CA TRP A 14 8.17 7.19 3.40
C TRP A 14 7.79 5.77 3.82
N LEU A 15 6.49 5.50 3.80
CA LEU A 15 5.96 4.17 4.00
C LEU A 15 5.25 3.72 2.72
N GLY A 16 5.90 2.88 1.93
CA GLY A 16 5.27 2.22 0.80
C GLY A 16 4.20 1.25 1.28
N PHE A 17 3.05 1.21 0.63
CA PHE A 17 1.94 0.31 0.95
C PHE A 17 1.39 -0.32 -0.32
N ASP A 18 1.20 -1.64 -0.27
CA ASP A 18 0.65 -2.44 -1.36
C ASP A 18 -0.10 -3.65 -0.82
N THR A 19 -1.10 -4.15 -1.57
CA THR A 19 -1.94 -5.28 -1.17
C THR A 19 -2.16 -6.26 -2.31
N GLU A 20 -2.21 -7.58 -1.97
CA GLU A 20 -2.74 -8.60 -2.87
C GLU A 20 -4.14 -9.01 -2.38
N THR A 21 -5.03 -9.30 -3.33
CA THR A 21 -6.44 -9.41 -3.05
C THR A 21 -7.10 -10.53 -3.84
N THR A 22 -8.34 -10.91 -3.46
CA THR A 22 -9.11 -11.92 -4.19
C THR A 22 -9.64 -11.44 -5.54
N GLY A 23 -9.51 -10.13 -5.86
CA GLY A 23 -9.99 -9.55 -7.13
C GLY A 23 -9.78 -8.05 -7.22
N VAL A 24 -10.51 -7.38 -8.09
CA VAL A 24 -10.29 -5.97 -8.47
C VAL A 24 -11.34 -4.99 -7.94
N ASN A 25 -12.26 -5.44 -7.10
CA ASN A 25 -13.30 -4.60 -6.52
C ASN A 25 -13.06 -4.36 -5.03
N PRO A 26 -12.55 -3.20 -4.59
CA PRO A 26 -12.16 -2.95 -3.21
C PRO A 26 -13.32 -3.02 -2.21
N HIS A 27 -14.58 -2.92 -2.67
CA HIS A 27 -15.76 -3.03 -1.79
C HIS A 27 -16.23 -4.47 -1.57
N ARG A 28 -15.78 -5.44 -2.39
CA ARG A 28 -16.25 -6.83 -2.35
C ARG A 28 -15.15 -7.82 -2.10
N ASP A 29 -13.99 -7.54 -2.65
CA ASP A 29 -12.85 -8.45 -2.56
C ASP A 29 -12.20 -8.41 -1.17
N ARG A 30 -11.32 -9.35 -0.93
CA ARG A 30 -10.73 -9.60 0.39
C ARG A 30 -9.23 -9.38 0.33
N LEU A 31 -8.67 -8.93 1.43
CA LEU A 31 -7.22 -8.88 1.61
C LEU A 31 -6.65 -10.30 1.69
N VAL A 32 -5.61 -10.56 0.90
CA VAL A 32 -4.83 -11.81 0.91
C VAL A 32 -3.45 -11.58 1.50
N SER A 33 -2.77 -10.52 1.09
CA SER A 33 -1.51 -10.10 1.69
C SER A 33 -1.38 -8.58 1.70
N ALA A 34 -0.51 -8.09 2.58
CA ALA A 34 -0.12 -6.69 2.61
C ALA A 34 1.39 -6.57 2.74
N ALA A 35 1.95 -5.52 2.19
CA ALA A 35 3.36 -5.17 2.32
C ALA A 35 3.53 -3.70 2.72
N LEU A 36 4.43 -3.45 3.67
CA LEU A 36 4.89 -2.13 4.02
C LEU A 36 6.39 -2.03 3.81
N VAL A 37 6.83 -0.97 3.16
CA VAL A 37 8.25 -0.68 2.90
C VAL A 37 8.60 0.67 3.50
N LEU A 38 9.31 0.66 4.61
CA LEU A 38 9.77 1.89 5.27
C LEU A 38 11.11 2.33 4.69
N ARG A 39 11.13 3.52 4.13
CA ARG A 39 12.33 4.26 3.72
C ARG A 39 12.53 5.46 4.64
N SER A 40 13.44 5.33 5.61
CA SER A 40 13.61 6.30 6.68
C SER A 40 14.15 7.67 6.21
N GLU A 41 14.90 7.70 5.12
CA GLU A 41 15.52 8.92 4.58
C GLU A 41 14.74 9.52 3.37
N GLY A 42 13.50 9.08 3.16
CA GLY A 42 12.67 9.54 2.06
C GLY A 42 13.34 9.37 0.70
N ALA A 43 13.28 10.39 -0.15
CA ALA A 43 13.84 10.35 -1.51
C ALA A 43 15.37 10.17 -1.57
N SER A 44 16.10 10.51 -0.50
CA SER A 44 17.57 10.36 -0.41
C SER A 44 18.00 8.97 0.06
N GLY A 45 17.07 8.16 0.59
CA GLY A 45 17.37 6.82 1.09
C GLY A 45 17.74 5.84 -0.01
N SER A 46 18.66 4.91 0.33
CA SER A 46 18.98 3.78 -0.56
C SER A 46 17.93 2.69 -0.43
N PRO A 47 17.52 2.05 -1.53
CA PRO A 47 16.67 0.86 -1.47
C PRO A 47 17.23 -0.27 -0.59
N ASP A 48 18.55 -0.37 -0.47
CA ASP A 48 19.23 -1.39 0.34
C ASP A 48 19.03 -1.17 1.86
N SER A 49 18.60 0.03 2.27
CA SER A 49 18.28 0.37 3.66
C SER A 49 16.81 0.29 4.00
N ASP A 50 15.95 -0.09 3.04
CA ASP A 50 14.52 -0.20 3.25
C ASP A 50 14.19 -1.34 4.22
N THR A 51 13.27 -1.09 5.14
CA THR A 51 12.71 -2.12 6.01
C THR A 51 11.39 -2.61 5.42
N ILE A 52 11.34 -3.90 5.10
CA ILE A 52 10.14 -4.53 4.51
C ILE A 52 9.43 -5.35 5.58
N THR A 53 8.13 -5.13 5.72
CA THR A 53 7.26 -5.94 6.57
C THR A 53 6.11 -6.46 5.71
N THR A 54 5.85 -7.77 5.79
CA THR A 54 4.78 -8.41 5.01
C THR A 54 3.85 -9.21 5.92
N TRP A 55 2.60 -9.28 5.51
CA TRP A 55 1.56 -10.09 6.15
C TRP A 55 0.90 -10.99 5.14
N LEU A 56 0.60 -12.20 5.54
CA LEU A 56 -0.23 -13.14 4.81
C LEU A 56 -1.47 -13.44 5.66
N ALA A 57 -2.65 -13.18 5.12
CA ALA A 57 -3.92 -13.43 5.80
C ALA A 57 -4.66 -14.60 5.17
N ASP A 58 -5.42 -15.35 5.98
CA ASP A 58 -6.49 -16.19 5.45
C ASP A 58 -7.75 -15.32 5.29
N PRO A 59 -8.18 -15.02 4.05
CA PRO A 59 -9.34 -14.17 3.81
C PRO A 59 -10.69 -14.81 4.20
N GLY A 60 -10.68 -16.08 4.63
CA GLY A 60 -11.89 -16.84 4.96
C GLY A 60 -12.76 -17.22 3.74
N VAL A 61 -12.31 -16.90 2.53
CA VAL A 61 -12.98 -17.21 1.25
C VAL A 61 -11.98 -17.80 0.27
N ASP A 62 -12.50 -18.42 -0.80
CA ASP A 62 -11.63 -18.95 -1.85
C ASP A 62 -11.02 -17.80 -2.67
N ILE A 63 -9.74 -17.92 -2.99
CA ILE A 63 -9.02 -17.03 -3.89
C ILE A 63 -9.27 -17.54 -5.31
N PRO A 64 -9.88 -16.72 -6.21
CA PRO A 64 -10.09 -17.11 -7.59
C PRO A 64 -8.77 -17.44 -8.30
N ASP A 65 -8.81 -18.43 -9.20
CA ASP A 65 -7.62 -18.83 -9.98
C ASP A 65 -7.01 -17.66 -10.76
N THR A 66 -7.85 -16.72 -11.22
CA THR A 66 -7.40 -15.51 -11.92
C THR A 66 -6.57 -14.59 -11.03
N ALA A 67 -6.90 -14.46 -9.75
CA ALA A 67 -6.13 -13.70 -8.79
C ALA A 67 -4.85 -14.46 -8.42
N ALA A 68 -4.97 -15.77 -8.12
CA ALA A 68 -3.83 -16.62 -7.79
C ALA A 68 -2.77 -16.69 -8.91
N GLN A 69 -3.17 -16.58 -10.19
CA GLN A 69 -2.25 -16.50 -11.32
C GLN A 69 -1.46 -15.20 -11.37
N ILE A 70 -1.99 -14.12 -10.81
CA ILE A 70 -1.33 -12.80 -10.78
C ILE A 70 -0.29 -12.75 -9.66
N HIS A 71 -0.68 -13.02 -8.42
CA HIS A 71 0.18 -12.86 -7.25
C HIS A 71 0.77 -14.16 -6.69
N GLY A 72 0.44 -15.32 -7.27
CA GLY A 72 1.03 -16.60 -6.90
C GLY A 72 0.50 -17.24 -5.60
N ILE A 73 -0.45 -16.60 -4.91
CA ILE A 73 -0.96 -17.05 -3.61
C ILE A 73 -2.27 -17.81 -3.83
N THR A 74 -2.32 -19.08 -3.39
CA THR A 74 -3.49 -19.94 -3.57
C THR A 74 -4.33 -20.04 -2.30
N THR A 75 -5.61 -20.40 -2.42
CA THR A 75 -6.49 -20.69 -1.28
C THR A 75 -5.87 -21.70 -0.31
N GLN A 76 -5.28 -22.79 -0.86
CA GLN A 76 -4.64 -23.81 -0.03
C GLN A 76 -3.48 -23.25 0.77
N TYR A 77 -2.69 -22.36 0.16
CA TYR A 77 -1.53 -21.77 0.80
C TYR A 77 -1.95 -20.86 1.98
N VAL A 78 -2.93 -19.98 1.79
CA VAL A 78 -3.38 -19.08 2.87
C VAL A 78 -4.07 -19.82 4.00
N ARG A 79 -4.81 -20.89 3.71
CA ARG A 79 -5.42 -21.75 4.75
C ARG A 79 -4.41 -22.46 5.63
N SER A 80 -3.20 -22.73 5.09
CA SER A 80 -2.14 -23.42 5.83
C SER A 80 -1.14 -22.49 6.51
N HIS A 81 -0.95 -21.28 5.99
CA HIS A 81 0.12 -20.36 6.39
C HIS A 81 -0.37 -18.95 6.74
N GLY A 82 -1.60 -18.59 6.31
CA GLY A 82 -2.19 -17.30 6.60
C GLY A 82 -2.53 -17.15 8.07
N ARG A 83 -2.40 -15.92 8.54
CA ARG A 83 -2.81 -15.52 9.88
C ARG A 83 -4.30 -15.17 9.89
N PRO A 84 -4.95 -15.14 11.05
CA PRO A 84 -6.31 -14.60 11.18
C PRO A 84 -6.38 -13.20 10.57
N ILE A 85 -7.40 -12.99 9.72
CA ILE A 85 -7.54 -11.73 8.96
C ILE A 85 -7.65 -10.52 9.88
N GLU A 86 -8.35 -10.63 11.00
CA GLU A 86 -8.55 -9.55 11.98
C GLU A 86 -7.23 -9.08 12.58
N GLU A 87 -6.32 -10.01 12.89
CA GLU A 87 -5.00 -9.67 13.43
C GLU A 87 -4.15 -8.91 12.39
N VAL A 88 -4.17 -9.41 11.14
CA VAL A 88 -3.43 -8.77 10.03
C VAL A 88 -3.96 -7.37 9.75
N LEU A 89 -5.27 -7.21 9.67
CA LEU A 89 -5.92 -5.92 9.46
C LEU A 89 -5.58 -4.91 10.56
N ASP A 90 -5.62 -5.34 11.83
CA ASP A 90 -5.31 -4.48 12.96
C ASP A 90 -3.85 -4.03 12.96
N GLU A 91 -2.92 -4.94 12.69
CA GLU A 91 -1.48 -4.62 12.61
C GLU A 91 -1.15 -3.68 11.45
N VAL A 92 -1.67 -3.95 10.25
CA VAL A 92 -1.47 -3.10 9.06
C VAL A 92 -2.03 -1.70 9.30
N ALA A 93 -3.29 -1.61 9.80
CA ALA A 93 -3.93 -0.33 10.08
C ALA A 93 -3.17 0.45 11.18
N SER A 94 -2.69 -0.23 12.22
CA SER A 94 -1.89 0.38 13.29
C SER A 94 -0.56 0.93 12.77
N ALA A 95 0.14 0.19 11.92
CA ALA A 95 1.39 0.64 11.33
C ALA A 95 1.20 1.87 10.42
N LEU A 96 0.17 1.85 9.55
CA LEU A 96 -0.15 2.97 8.68
C LEU A 96 -0.52 4.23 9.48
N THR A 97 -1.41 4.09 10.47
CA THR A 97 -1.87 5.23 11.26
C THR A 97 -0.78 5.79 12.17
N ALA A 98 0.09 4.95 12.74
CA ALA A 98 1.24 5.41 13.52
C ALA A 98 2.23 6.24 12.67
N HIS A 99 2.39 5.90 11.40
CA HIS A 99 3.23 6.64 10.46
C HIS A 99 2.57 7.97 10.06
N MET A 100 1.30 7.94 9.67
CA MET A 100 0.52 9.13 9.29
C MET A 100 0.38 10.12 10.45
N ALA A 101 0.22 9.66 11.69
CA ALA A 101 0.09 10.51 12.88
C ALA A 101 1.34 11.37 13.13
N GLN A 102 2.49 11.00 12.58
CA GLN A 102 3.73 11.80 12.61
C GLN A 102 3.82 12.79 11.46
N GLY A 103 2.80 12.85 10.59
CA GLY A 103 2.82 13.67 9.38
C GLY A 103 3.68 13.10 8.26
N TYR A 104 4.05 11.83 8.31
CA TYR A 104 4.86 11.16 7.31
C TYR A 104 3.99 10.55 6.21
N PRO A 105 4.41 10.64 4.93
CA PRO A 105 3.59 10.19 3.82
C PRO A 105 3.58 8.66 3.66
N VAL A 106 2.39 8.13 3.43
CA VAL A 106 2.19 6.79 2.86
C VAL A 106 2.22 6.91 1.34
N VAL A 107 2.99 6.04 0.69
CA VAL A 107 3.15 6.00 -0.78
C VAL A 107 2.49 4.74 -1.30
N ALA A 108 1.46 4.87 -2.12
CA ALA A 108 0.77 3.73 -2.71
C ALA A 108 0.42 4.00 -4.18
N PHE A 109 0.82 3.10 -5.09
CA PHE A 109 0.49 3.23 -6.51
C PHE A 109 -0.95 2.82 -6.75
N ASN A 110 -1.77 3.71 -7.30
CA ASN A 110 -3.23 3.54 -7.35
C ASN A 110 -3.84 3.33 -5.95
N GLY A 111 -3.29 4.02 -4.98
CA GLY A 111 -3.54 3.82 -3.55
C GLY A 111 -4.99 4.00 -3.12
N SER A 112 -5.83 4.61 -3.97
CA SER A 112 -7.27 4.64 -3.73
C SER A 112 -7.89 3.25 -3.66
N TYR A 113 -7.33 2.25 -4.40
CA TYR A 113 -7.79 0.87 -4.34
C TYR A 113 -7.44 0.25 -2.99
N ASP A 114 -6.16 0.25 -2.63
CA ASP A 114 -5.64 -0.41 -1.42
C ASP A 114 -6.23 0.16 -0.14
N LEU A 115 -6.32 1.49 -0.07
CA LEU A 115 -6.89 2.17 1.09
C LEU A 115 -8.39 1.93 1.20
N THR A 116 -9.12 1.92 0.09
CA THR A 116 -10.56 1.60 0.11
C THR A 116 -10.78 0.15 0.54
N LEU A 117 -10.00 -0.79 -0.01
CA LEU A 117 -10.06 -2.19 0.40
C LEU A 117 -9.82 -2.34 1.90
N LEU A 118 -8.75 -1.74 2.43
CA LEU A 118 -8.41 -1.82 3.85
C LEU A 118 -9.53 -1.24 4.72
N GLU A 119 -10.08 -0.08 4.36
CA GLU A 119 -11.20 0.53 5.07
C GLU A 119 -12.45 -0.37 5.08
N GLU A 120 -12.78 -1.00 3.95
CA GLU A 120 -13.91 -1.92 3.84
C GLU A 120 -13.68 -3.23 4.63
N GLU A 121 -12.47 -3.75 4.63
CA GLU A 121 -12.10 -4.91 5.43
C GLU A 121 -12.18 -4.60 6.93
N LEU A 122 -11.64 -3.48 7.37
CA LEU A 122 -11.72 -3.05 8.77
C LEU A 122 -13.20 -2.95 9.23
N ARG A 123 -14.07 -2.32 8.43
CA ARG A 123 -15.50 -2.23 8.74
C ARG A 123 -16.17 -3.61 8.79
N ARG A 124 -15.84 -4.49 7.85
CA ARG A 124 -16.40 -5.85 7.76
C ARG A 124 -16.09 -6.68 9.00
N HIS A 125 -14.90 -6.50 9.54
CA HIS A 125 -14.44 -7.20 10.75
C HIS A 125 -14.68 -6.40 12.04
N SER A 126 -15.48 -5.31 11.97
CA SER A 126 -15.80 -4.46 13.13
C SER A 126 -14.58 -3.89 13.84
N LEU A 127 -13.52 -3.64 13.09
CA LEU A 127 -12.29 -2.99 13.56
C LEU A 127 -12.37 -1.48 13.32
N PRO A 128 -11.71 -0.66 14.16
CA PRO A 128 -11.59 0.78 13.91
C PRO A 128 -10.91 1.05 12.56
N THR A 129 -11.53 1.91 11.74
CA THR A 129 -11.00 2.35 10.45
C THR A 129 -9.75 3.23 10.62
N LEU A 130 -9.04 3.51 9.52
CA LEU A 130 -7.91 4.46 9.57
C LEU A 130 -8.39 5.84 10.04
N SER A 131 -9.57 6.27 9.56
CA SER A 131 -10.19 7.52 9.97
C SER A 131 -10.52 7.57 11.47
N ASP A 132 -11.06 6.47 12.02
CA ASP A 132 -11.34 6.36 13.45
C ASP A 132 -10.06 6.44 14.29
N ARG A 133 -9.00 5.75 13.85
CA ARG A 133 -7.70 5.72 14.56
C ARG A 133 -6.98 7.06 14.54
N LEU A 134 -7.10 7.80 13.43
CA LEU A 134 -6.47 9.13 13.26
C LEU A 134 -7.33 10.26 13.84
N GLY A 135 -8.62 10.03 14.10
CA GLY A 135 -9.55 11.07 14.53
C GLY A 135 -9.81 12.13 13.45
N THR A 136 -9.64 11.77 12.17
CA THR A 136 -9.85 12.65 11.02
C THR A 136 -10.63 11.90 9.94
N PRO A 137 -11.54 12.57 9.21
CA PRO A 137 -12.34 11.91 8.17
C PRO A 137 -11.52 11.43 6.97
N GLU A 138 -10.35 12.02 6.75
CA GLU A 138 -9.48 11.69 5.61
C GLU A 138 -8.09 11.31 6.11
N PRO A 139 -7.69 10.03 5.99
CA PRO A 139 -6.33 9.61 6.27
C PRO A 139 -5.32 10.35 5.37
N ALA A 140 -4.32 10.97 5.98
CA ALA A 140 -3.31 11.76 5.28
C ALA A 140 -2.01 11.83 6.11
N PRO A 141 -0.85 12.14 5.49
CA PRO A 141 -0.64 12.40 4.05
C PRO A 141 -0.47 11.13 3.22
N ILE A 142 -0.98 11.15 1.98
CA ILE A 142 -0.86 10.06 1.01
C ILE A 142 -0.26 10.59 -0.29
N ILE A 143 0.68 9.85 -0.86
CA ILE A 143 1.29 10.13 -2.16
C ILE A 143 0.95 8.97 -3.09
N ASP A 144 0.23 9.25 -4.16
CA ASP A 144 -0.05 8.28 -5.22
C ASP A 144 0.74 8.64 -6.49
N PRO A 145 1.77 7.86 -6.84
CA PRO A 145 2.57 8.10 -8.04
C PRO A 145 1.75 8.09 -9.32
N LEU A 146 0.68 7.30 -9.40
CA LEU A 146 -0.21 7.28 -10.56
C LEU A 146 -0.99 8.59 -10.72
N VAL A 147 -1.44 9.17 -9.62
CA VAL A 147 -2.15 10.47 -9.63
C VAL A 147 -1.17 11.58 -9.99
N LEU A 148 0.04 11.57 -9.42
CA LEU A 148 1.09 12.54 -9.76
C LEU A 148 1.45 12.47 -11.25
N ASP A 149 1.67 11.27 -11.78
CA ASP A 149 1.97 11.08 -13.21
C ASP A 149 0.84 11.60 -14.11
N ARG A 150 -0.41 11.30 -13.78
CA ARG A 150 -1.57 11.80 -14.54
C ARG A 150 -1.65 13.32 -14.54
N HIS A 151 -1.19 13.95 -13.48
CA HIS A 151 -1.18 15.42 -13.36
C HIS A 151 -0.01 16.06 -14.12
N LEU A 152 1.20 15.52 -13.97
CA LEU A 152 2.42 16.05 -14.55
C LEU A 152 2.57 15.69 -16.04
N GLU A 153 2.26 14.45 -16.39
CA GLU A 153 2.43 13.89 -17.74
C GLU A 153 1.08 13.63 -18.42
N ARG A 154 0.23 14.68 -18.50
CA ARG A 154 -1.15 14.61 -18.99
C ARG A 154 -1.29 14.04 -20.39
N PHE A 155 -0.29 14.21 -21.25
CA PHE A 155 -0.30 13.80 -22.65
C PHE A 155 0.48 12.53 -22.94
N ARG A 156 1.08 11.92 -21.93
CA ARG A 156 1.80 10.66 -22.11
C ARG A 156 0.83 9.55 -22.54
N LYS A 157 1.09 8.99 -23.72
CA LYS A 157 0.30 7.89 -24.28
C LYS A 157 0.74 6.55 -23.67
N GLY A 158 -0.18 5.57 -23.67
CA GLY A 158 0.11 4.21 -23.25
C GLY A 158 -0.54 3.85 -21.92
N LYS A 159 -0.34 2.58 -21.51
CA LYS A 159 -0.83 2.07 -20.23
C LYS A 159 -0.04 2.67 -19.07
N LYS A 160 -0.73 2.99 -17.99
CA LYS A 160 -0.14 3.54 -16.77
C LYS A 160 -0.06 2.45 -15.70
N GLN A 161 0.70 1.40 -15.99
CA GLN A 161 1.05 0.34 -15.05
C GLN A 161 2.35 0.72 -14.33
N LEU A 162 2.54 0.25 -13.10
CA LEU A 162 3.69 0.58 -12.27
C LEU A 162 5.02 0.30 -12.98
N SER A 163 5.18 -0.89 -13.56
CA SER A 163 6.40 -1.29 -14.29
C SER A 163 6.70 -0.38 -15.48
N LEU A 164 5.67 -0.01 -16.26
CA LEU A 164 5.83 0.88 -17.42
C LEU A 164 6.14 2.33 -17.00
N MET A 165 5.57 2.76 -15.88
CA MET A 165 5.87 4.09 -15.33
C MET A 165 7.28 4.14 -14.76
N ALA A 166 7.69 3.16 -13.98
CA ALA A 166 9.05 3.06 -13.47
C ALA A 166 10.07 3.09 -14.60
N ALA A 167 9.85 2.32 -15.67
CA ALA A 167 10.71 2.34 -16.86
C ALA A 167 10.75 3.73 -17.51
N ALA A 168 9.62 4.44 -17.62
CA ALA A 168 9.55 5.78 -18.19
C ALA A 168 10.34 6.82 -17.36
N TYR A 169 10.41 6.63 -16.05
CA TYR A 169 11.19 7.47 -15.14
C TYR A 169 12.62 6.95 -14.88
N GLY A 170 13.04 5.89 -15.57
CA GLY A 170 14.39 5.32 -15.41
C GLY A 170 14.60 4.64 -14.05
N VAL A 171 13.53 4.24 -13.38
CA VAL A 171 13.60 3.54 -12.10
C VAL A 171 13.68 2.04 -12.38
N PRO A 172 14.72 1.34 -11.90
CA PRO A 172 14.79 -0.11 -12.04
C PRO A 172 13.67 -0.77 -11.23
N VAL A 173 12.98 -1.70 -11.85
CA VAL A 173 11.94 -2.53 -11.18
C VAL A 173 12.55 -3.90 -10.94
N SER A 174 12.48 -4.41 -9.71
CA SER A 174 12.86 -5.78 -9.43
C SER A 174 11.91 -6.75 -10.16
N GLU A 175 12.42 -7.93 -10.56
CA GLU A 175 11.61 -8.95 -11.24
C GLU A 175 10.38 -9.42 -10.42
N ASN A 176 10.37 -9.12 -9.13
CA ASN A 176 9.29 -9.47 -8.19
C ASN A 176 8.26 -8.33 -7.96
N ALA A 177 8.37 -7.20 -8.65
CA ALA A 177 7.35 -6.17 -8.59
C ALA A 177 6.17 -6.64 -9.47
N HIS A 178 5.19 -7.24 -8.83
CA HIS A 178 3.94 -7.62 -9.47
C HIS A 178 3.19 -6.37 -9.91
N THR A 179 2.64 -6.43 -11.11
CA THR A 179 1.95 -5.32 -11.79
C THR A 179 0.49 -5.26 -11.39
#